data_12f8e0bea5537738b8c096e7b948c7cd
#
_entry.id   12f8e0bea5537738b8c096e7b948c7cd
#
_cell.length_a   1.000
_cell.length_b   1.000
_cell.length_c   1.000
_cell.angle_alpha   90.00
_cell.angle_beta   90.00
_cell.angle_gamma   90.00
#
_symmetry.space_group_name_H-M   'P 1'
#
loop_
_entity.id
_entity.type
_entity.pdbx_description
1 polymer ?
#
loop_
_entity_poly.entity_id
_entity_poly.type
_entity_poly.pdbx_seq_one_letter_code
_entity_poly.pdbx_strand_id
1 'polypeptide(L)'
;SSTSRGLGDVYKRQHSNDYYYCFERRTHLATLKYSRQRESIKNYLASTTEHPTADTVYMHVKEEFPNISLGTVYRNLNLLTDLGEAVKITTPDGGDRFDGDVRPHNHFFCTCCKRVLDINMDMQNVTELNEIAAKDFDGIIDFCTMTFYGKCGNCIKKS
;
A
#
# COMPACT_ATOMS: atom_id res chain seq x y z
N SER A 1 -30.33 -13.18 30.31
CA SER A 1 -30.33 -13.43 28.89
C SER A 1 -29.25 -12.56 28.22
N SER A 2 -28.13 -13.21 27.96
CA SER A 2 -26.97 -12.61 27.28
C SER A 2 -27.17 -12.81 25.78
N THR A 3 -27.62 -11.79 25.07
CA THR A 3 -27.71 -11.78 23.61
C THR A 3 -26.33 -11.58 23.03
N SER A 4 -25.75 -12.63 22.43
CA SER A 4 -24.58 -12.55 21.59
C SER A 4 -24.91 -11.70 20.35
N ARG A 5 -24.49 -10.45 20.35
CA ARG A 5 -24.43 -9.65 19.10
C ARG A 5 -23.30 -10.20 18.26
N GLY A 6 -23.65 -10.81 17.13
CA GLY A 6 -22.71 -11.51 16.29
C GLY A 6 -21.62 -10.60 15.72
N LEU A 7 -20.41 -11.15 15.58
CA LEU A 7 -19.24 -10.52 14.95
C LEU A 7 -19.59 -9.84 13.61
N GLY A 8 -20.62 -10.28 12.90
CA GLY A 8 -21.07 -9.70 11.65
C GLY A 8 -21.57 -8.25 11.73
N ASP A 9 -22.07 -7.79 12.89
CA ASP A 9 -22.58 -6.42 13.06
C ASP A 9 -21.46 -5.43 13.39
N VAL A 10 -20.36 -5.89 13.97
CA VAL A 10 -19.15 -5.11 14.19
C VAL A 10 -18.48 -4.83 12.84
N TYR A 11 -18.45 -5.83 11.95
CA TYR A 11 -17.83 -5.72 10.62
C TYR A 11 -18.60 -4.75 9.69
N LYS A 12 -19.93 -4.73 9.75
CA LYS A 12 -20.76 -3.83 8.92
C LYS A 12 -20.68 -2.35 9.30
N ARG A 13 -20.34 -2.02 10.55
CA ARG A 13 -20.18 -0.63 11.00
C ARG A 13 -18.80 -0.03 10.73
N GLN A 14 -17.80 -0.84 10.43
CA GLN A 14 -16.41 -0.42 10.20
C GLN A 14 -16.02 -0.25 8.72
N HIS A 15 -16.97 -0.44 7.79
CA HIS A 15 -16.70 -0.29 6.35
C HIS A 15 -16.81 1.15 5.84
N SER A 16 -16.95 2.13 6.73
CA SER A 16 -16.82 3.52 6.40
C SER A 16 -15.54 4.09 7.04
N ASN A 17 -14.50 4.19 6.25
CA ASN A 17 -13.35 5.11 6.43
C ASN A 17 -12.44 4.97 7.65
N ASP A 18 -12.62 4.03 8.60
CA ASP A 18 -11.88 4.02 9.87
C ASP A 18 -10.69 3.04 9.93
N TYR A 19 -10.39 2.29 8.87
CA TYR A 19 -9.28 1.33 8.86
C TYR A 19 -7.87 1.95 8.86
N TYR A 20 -7.78 3.29 8.83
CA TYR A 20 -6.53 4.03 8.77
C TYR A 20 -6.06 4.63 10.09
N TYR A 21 -6.76 4.42 11.20
CA TYR A 21 -6.54 5.19 12.43
C TYR A 21 -5.74 4.49 13.52
N CYS A 22 -5.06 3.38 13.27
CA CYS A 22 -4.13 2.83 14.27
C CYS A 22 -2.66 3.20 14.03
N PHE A 23 -2.39 4.25 13.27
CA PHE A 23 -1.09 4.88 13.26
C PHE A 23 -1.22 6.29 13.86
N GLU A 24 -1.49 6.36 15.17
CA GLU A 24 -1.32 7.59 15.93
C GLU A 24 0.15 8.01 15.99
N ARG A 25 0.69 8.49 14.87
CA ARG A 25 1.77 9.48 14.89
C ARG A 25 1.21 10.85 14.52
N ARG A 26 0.16 11.28 15.20
CA ARG A 26 -0.21 12.69 15.26
C ARG A 26 0.62 13.41 16.31
N THR A 27 1.93 13.52 16.09
CA THR A 27 2.72 14.53 16.77
C THR A 27 3.48 15.30 15.70
N HIS A 28 3.07 16.56 15.54
CA HIS A 28 3.63 17.57 14.65
C HIS A 28 3.30 17.45 13.14
N LEU A 29 2.02 17.45 12.80
CA LEU A 29 1.59 18.14 11.58
C LEU A 29 1.71 19.65 11.83
N ALA A 30 2.93 20.15 11.94
CA ALA A 30 3.20 21.51 11.52
C ALA A 30 2.58 21.64 10.13
N THR A 31 1.75 22.65 9.90
CA THR A 31 1.00 22.88 8.65
C THR A 31 1.91 22.61 7.46
N LEU A 32 1.76 21.42 6.87
CA LEU A 32 2.59 20.99 5.77
C LEU A 32 2.31 21.91 4.60
N LYS A 33 3.29 22.74 4.20
CA LYS A 33 3.12 23.63 3.06
C LYS A 33 2.75 22.80 1.83
N TYR A 34 1.76 23.30 1.09
CA TYR A 34 1.40 22.75 -0.20
C TYR A 34 2.64 22.72 -1.12
N SER A 35 2.80 21.63 -1.86
CA SER A 35 3.87 21.44 -2.83
C SER A 35 3.30 20.86 -4.11
N ARG A 36 3.42 21.61 -5.21
CA ARG A 36 2.99 21.15 -6.53
C ARG A 36 3.71 19.87 -6.96
N GLN A 37 4.99 19.71 -6.63
CA GLN A 37 5.77 18.52 -6.93
C GLN A 37 5.22 17.31 -6.18
N ARG A 38 4.86 17.46 -4.89
CA ARG A 38 4.28 16.36 -4.09
C ARG A 38 2.90 15.98 -4.62
N GLU A 39 2.10 16.95 -4.98
CA GLU A 39 0.78 16.70 -5.57
C GLU A 39 0.87 15.96 -6.90
N SER A 40 1.79 16.35 -7.77
CA SER A 40 2.05 15.65 -9.04
C SER A 40 2.48 14.20 -8.82
N ILE A 41 3.38 13.95 -7.86
CA ILE A 41 3.79 12.58 -7.49
C ILE A 41 2.58 11.77 -7.01
N LYS A 42 1.77 12.32 -6.11
CA LYS A 42 0.57 11.67 -5.58
C LYS A 42 -0.42 11.32 -6.70
N ASN A 43 -0.69 12.27 -7.58
CA ASN A 43 -1.60 12.08 -8.73
C ASN A 43 -1.08 10.99 -9.68
N TYR A 44 0.22 10.96 -9.93
CA TYR A 44 0.82 9.91 -10.75
C TYR A 44 0.63 8.53 -10.10
N LEU A 45 0.94 8.38 -8.81
CA LEU A 45 0.73 7.11 -8.10
C LEU A 45 -0.74 6.67 -8.15
N ALA A 46 -1.68 7.60 -7.96
CA ALA A 46 -3.11 7.30 -8.02
C ALA A 46 -3.61 6.93 -9.42
N SER A 47 -2.88 7.29 -10.47
CA SER A 47 -3.25 7.03 -11.88
C SER A 47 -2.71 5.71 -12.43
N THR A 48 -1.87 5.00 -11.68
CA THR A 48 -1.20 3.78 -12.16
C THR A 48 -1.34 2.62 -11.20
N THR A 49 -1.40 1.41 -11.73
CA THR A 49 -1.33 0.14 -10.99
C THR A 49 0.01 -0.58 -11.19
N GLU A 50 1.00 0.10 -11.77
CA GLU A 50 2.31 -0.49 -12.10
C GLU A 50 3.26 -0.55 -10.91
N HIS A 51 2.91 0.01 -9.77
CA HIS A 51 3.73 0.09 -8.57
C HIS A 51 5.14 0.60 -8.90
N PRO A 52 5.27 1.88 -9.33
CA PRO A 52 6.53 2.39 -9.85
C PRO A 52 7.62 2.47 -8.79
N THR A 53 8.89 2.40 -9.24
CA THR A 53 10.04 2.78 -8.43
C THR A 53 10.14 4.31 -8.32
N ALA A 54 10.96 4.80 -7.38
CA ALA A 54 11.25 6.22 -7.29
C ALA A 54 11.87 6.78 -8.57
N ASP A 55 12.70 5.99 -9.28
CA ASP A 55 13.27 6.37 -10.57
C ASP A 55 12.19 6.52 -11.65
N THR A 56 11.23 5.60 -11.69
CA THR A 56 10.09 5.69 -12.62
C THR A 56 9.24 6.92 -12.33
N VAL A 57 8.94 7.19 -11.06
CA VAL A 57 8.22 8.40 -10.63
C VAL A 57 9.01 9.65 -11.02
N TYR A 58 10.33 9.65 -10.81
CA TYR A 58 11.21 10.76 -11.18
C TYR A 58 11.15 11.06 -12.69
N MET A 59 11.25 10.03 -13.53
CA MET A 59 11.19 10.21 -14.98
C MET A 59 9.86 10.82 -15.42
N HIS A 60 8.75 10.39 -14.83
CA HIS A 60 7.42 10.93 -15.11
C HIS A 60 7.29 12.41 -14.67
N VAL A 61 7.61 12.69 -13.40
CA VAL A 61 7.41 14.01 -12.81
C VAL A 61 8.38 15.05 -13.39
N LYS A 62 9.54 14.60 -13.90
CA LYS A 62 10.53 15.47 -14.56
C LYS A 62 10.00 16.11 -15.83
N GLU A 63 9.01 15.51 -16.50
CA GLU A 63 8.35 16.11 -17.66
C GLU A 63 7.63 17.42 -17.29
N GLU A 64 6.98 17.46 -16.12
CA GLU A 64 6.32 18.65 -15.59
C GLU A 64 7.29 19.58 -14.84
N PHE A 65 8.28 19.01 -14.14
CA PHE A 65 9.27 19.74 -13.33
C PHE A 65 10.70 19.42 -13.77
N PRO A 66 11.21 20.01 -14.87
CA PRO A 66 12.52 19.66 -15.44
C PRO A 66 13.71 19.77 -14.47
N ASN A 67 13.59 20.66 -13.47
CA ASN A 67 14.63 20.91 -12.47
C ASN A 67 14.48 20.09 -11.19
N ILE A 68 13.49 19.15 -11.12
CA ILE A 68 13.33 18.29 -9.95
C ILE A 68 14.53 17.34 -9.83
N SER A 69 14.99 17.11 -8.62
CA SER A 69 16.02 16.09 -8.36
C SER A 69 15.40 14.77 -7.92
N LEU A 70 16.09 13.67 -8.18
CA LEU A 70 15.70 12.35 -7.70
C LEU A 70 15.59 12.33 -6.16
N GLY A 71 16.49 13.00 -5.44
CA GLY A 71 16.42 13.15 -3.99
C GLY A 71 15.16 13.88 -3.51
N THR A 72 14.64 14.83 -4.30
CA THR A 72 13.37 15.50 -4.00
C THR A 72 12.19 14.55 -4.18
N VAL A 73 12.23 13.68 -5.21
CA VAL A 73 11.20 12.65 -5.41
C VAL A 73 11.18 11.66 -4.25
N TYR A 74 12.34 11.12 -3.83
CA TYR A 74 12.44 10.23 -2.67
C TYR A 74 11.89 10.87 -1.40
N ARG A 75 12.23 12.14 -1.11
CA ARG A 75 11.70 12.84 0.07
C ARG A 75 10.18 12.97 0.03
N ASN A 76 9.60 13.29 -1.13
CA ASN A 76 8.16 13.40 -1.26
C ASN A 76 7.46 12.04 -1.19
N LEU A 77 8.02 10.98 -1.77
CA LEU A 77 7.49 9.61 -1.67
C LEU A 77 7.47 9.13 -0.21
N ASN A 78 8.58 9.31 0.52
CA ASN A 78 8.63 8.96 1.94
C ASN A 78 7.61 9.78 2.76
N LEU A 79 7.49 11.07 2.48
CA LEU A 79 6.51 11.92 3.16
C LEU A 79 5.07 11.47 2.88
N LEU A 80 4.73 11.13 1.62
CA LEU A 80 3.41 10.60 1.26
C LEU A 80 3.13 9.28 2.00
N THR A 81 4.15 8.42 2.12
CA THR A 81 4.05 7.18 2.89
C THR A 81 3.84 7.44 4.38
N ASP A 82 4.59 8.38 4.96
CA ASP A 82 4.44 8.76 6.38
C ASP A 82 3.07 9.39 6.69
N LEU A 83 2.46 10.04 5.70
CA LEU A 83 1.11 10.62 5.78
C LEU A 83 0.00 9.58 5.52
N GLY A 84 0.33 8.35 5.11
CA GLY A 84 -0.65 7.34 4.69
C GLY A 84 -1.33 7.68 3.36
N GLU A 85 -0.71 8.51 2.53
CA GLU A 85 -1.20 8.90 1.19
C GLU A 85 -0.56 8.07 0.05
N ALA A 86 0.36 7.19 0.40
CA ALA A 86 0.93 6.16 -0.45
C ALA A 86 1.38 4.98 0.39
N VAL A 87 1.49 3.80 -0.22
CA VAL A 87 2.05 2.59 0.39
C VAL A 87 3.43 2.32 -0.20
N LYS A 88 4.39 2.03 0.68
CA LYS A 88 5.72 1.58 0.27
C LYS A 88 5.79 0.06 0.34
N ILE A 89 6.11 -0.58 -0.76
CA ILE A 89 6.25 -2.02 -0.90
C ILE A 89 7.73 -2.35 -1.04
N THR A 90 8.31 -2.94 -0.01
CA THR A 90 9.70 -3.41 -0.06
C THR A 90 9.75 -4.76 -0.78
N THR A 91 10.57 -4.86 -1.81
CA THR A 91 10.68 -6.06 -2.64
C THR A 91 11.98 -6.84 -2.35
N PRO A 92 12.01 -8.18 -2.59
CA PRO A 92 13.17 -9.01 -2.31
C PRO A 92 14.45 -8.65 -3.08
N ASP A 93 14.32 -7.91 -4.18
CA ASP A 93 15.45 -7.40 -4.95
C ASP A 93 16.08 -6.13 -4.37
N GLY A 94 15.57 -5.67 -3.21
CA GLY A 94 16.04 -4.49 -2.51
C GLY A 94 15.51 -3.16 -3.08
N GLY A 95 14.65 -3.21 -4.09
CA GLY A 95 13.97 -2.04 -4.65
C GLY A 95 12.68 -1.72 -3.90
N ASP A 96 12.44 -0.44 -3.62
CA ASP A 96 11.14 0.00 -3.12
C ASP A 96 10.20 0.28 -4.30
N ARG A 97 8.95 -0.14 -4.15
CA ARG A 97 7.84 0.22 -5.04
C ARG A 97 6.85 1.09 -4.26
N PHE A 98 6.12 1.90 -4.97
CA PHE A 98 5.14 2.80 -4.37
C PHE A 98 3.78 2.59 -5.00
N ASP A 99 2.76 2.55 -4.14
CA ASP A 99 1.38 2.34 -4.51
C ASP A 99 0.54 3.53 -4.04
N GLY A 100 -0.34 4.01 -4.91
CA GLY A 100 -1.30 5.07 -4.61
C GLY A 100 -2.62 4.53 -4.05
N ASP A 101 -2.88 3.23 -4.14
CA ASP A 101 -4.02 2.60 -3.47
C ASP A 101 -3.63 2.25 -2.03
N VAL A 102 -4.05 3.12 -1.12
CA VAL A 102 -3.74 2.97 0.30
C VAL A 102 -4.68 2.00 1.04
N ARG A 103 -5.71 1.48 0.40
CA ARG A 103 -6.59 0.45 1.00
C ARG A 103 -5.80 -0.85 1.19
N PRO A 104 -6.02 -1.60 2.28
CA PRO A 104 -5.38 -2.90 2.45
C PRO A 104 -5.72 -3.85 1.30
N HIS A 105 -4.72 -4.32 0.59
CA HIS A 105 -4.84 -5.33 -0.47
C HIS A 105 -3.56 -6.15 -0.58
N ASN A 106 -3.60 -7.22 -1.35
CA ASN A 106 -2.50 -8.17 -1.45
C ASN A 106 -1.73 -7.96 -2.76
N HIS A 107 -0.44 -8.26 -2.71
CA HIS A 107 0.45 -8.07 -3.85
C HIS A 107 1.06 -9.40 -4.32
N PHE A 108 1.48 -9.42 -5.57
CA PHE A 108 2.29 -10.47 -6.16
C PHE A 108 3.58 -9.88 -6.70
N PHE A 109 4.72 -10.44 -6.29
CA PHE A 109 6.03 -10.09 -6.81
C PHE A 109 6.48 -11.14 -7.84
N CYS A 110 6.73 -10.70 -9.07
CA CYS A 110 7.27 -11.57 -10.10
C CYS A 110 8.79 -11.72 -9.96
N THR A 111 9.24 -12.91 -9.64
CA THR A 111 10.68 -13.21 -9.48
C THR A 111 11.48 -13.10 -10.77
N CYS A 112 10.81 -13.13 -11.94
CA CYS A 112 11.43 -13.02 -13.26
C CYS A 112 11.57 -11.55 -13.71
N CYS A 113 10.45 -10.82 -13.88
CA CYS A 113 10.47 -9.44 -14.39
C CYS A 113 10.44 -8.36 -13.29
N LYS A 114 10.44 -8.77 -12.03
CA LYS A 114 10.50 -7.88 -10.86
C LYS A 114 9.32 -6.91 -10.69
N ARG A 115 8.23 -7.10 -11.44
CA ARG A 115 7.01 -6.31 -11.28
C ARG A 115 6.24 -6.73 -10.04
N VAL A 116 5.61 -5.76 -9.41
CA VAL A 116 4.57 -5.96 -8.40
C VAL A 116 3.21 -5.83 -9.08
N LEU A 117 2.27 -6.67 -8.73
CA LEU A 117 0.91 -6.72 -9.26
C LEU A 117 -0.06 -6.88 -8.09
N ASP A 118 -1.25 -6.32 -8.21
CA ASP A 118 -2.31 -6.54 -7.23
C ASP A 118 -2.88 -7.95 -7.35
N ILE A 119 -3.21 -8.55 -6.21
CA ILE A 119 -3.99 -9.78 -6.13
C ILE A 119 -5.29 -9.50 -5.39
N ASN A 120 -6.40 -9.73 -6.07
CA ASN A 120 -7.70 -9.73 -5.45
C ASN A 120 -7.93 -11.08 -4.75
N MET A 121 -8.17 -11.02 -3.46
CA MET A 121 -8.60 -12.18 -2.66
C MET A 121 -10.00 -11.92 -2.10
N ASP A 122 -10.77 -13.01 -1.96
CA ASP A 122 -12.03 -12.93 -1.24
C ASP A 122 -11.78 -12.57 0.23
N MET A 123 -12.49 -11.56 0.70
CA MET A 123 -12.38 -11.08 2.08
C MET A 123 -12.70 -12.18 3.11
N GLN A 124 -13.51 -13.17 2.74
CA GLN A 124 -13.82 -14.30 3.61
C GLN A 124 -12.57 -15.13 3.94
N ASN A 125 -11.72 -15.37 2.94
CA ASN A 125 -10.45 -16.09 3.12
C ASN A 125 -9.45 -15.28 3.99
N VAL A 126 -9.47 -13.96 3.89
CA VAL A 126 -8.63 -13.08 4.73
C VAL A 126 -9.09 -13.12 6.19
N THR A 127 -10.41 -13.14 6.42
CA THR A 127 -10.98 -13.26 7.78
C THR A 127 -10.58 -14.58 8.44
N GLU A 128 -10.67 -15.69 7.72
CA GLU A 128 -10.25 -17.00 8.22
C GLU A 128 -8.76 -17.03 8.59
N LEU A 129 -7.90 -16.38 7.79
CA LEU A 129 -6.47 -16.26 8.09
C LEU A 129 -6.22 -15.46 9.36
N ASN A 130 -6.93 -14.37 9.57
CA ASN A 130 -6.83 -13.57 10.78
C ASN A 130 -7.27 -14.37 12.02
N GLU A 131 -8.35 -15.15 11.92
CA GLU A 131 -8.82 -16.04 12.99
C GLU A 131 -7.80 -17.14 13.32
N ILE A 132 -7.19 -17.74 12.30
CA ILE A 132 -6.12 -18.74 12.48
C ILE A 132 -4.91 -18.11 13.18
N ALA A 133 -4.48 -16.93 12.72
CA ALA A 133 -3.33 -16.23 13.31
C ALA A 133 -3.59 -15.75 14.74
N ALA A 134 -4.83 -15.38 15.05
CA ALA A 134 -5.22 -14.91 16.38
C ALA A 134 -5.34 -16.03 17.43
N LYS A 135 -5.38 -17.30 17.00
CA LYS A 135 -5.69 -18.43 17.89
C LYS A 135 -4.72 -18.60 19.06
N ASP A 136 -3.43 -18.36 18.79
CA ASP A 136 -2.36 -18.50 19.78
C ASP A 136 -1.61 -17.16 19.99
N PHE A 137 -2.25 -16.04 19.61
CA PHE A 137 -1.67 -14.70 19.70
C PHE A 137 -2.32 -13.91 20.85
N ASP A 138 -1.50 -13.42 21.76
CA ASP A 138 -1.93 -12.56 22.88
C ASP A 138 -1.98 -11.10 22.43
N GLY A 139 -3.01 -10.76 21.63
CA GLY A 139 -3.19 -9.40 21.08
C GLY A 139 -4.42 -9.30 20.18
N ILE A 140 -4.51 -8.20 19.45
CA ILE A 140 -5.58 -7.93 18.48
C ILE A 140 -4.97 -7.88 17.09
N ILE A 141 -5.52 -8.59 16.12
CA ILE A 141 -5.17 -8.52 14.72
C ILE A 141 -6.25 -7.71 14.01
N ASP A 142 -5.90 -6.50 13.56
CA ASP A 142 -6.83 -5.62 12.85
C ASP A 142 -6.94 -5.99 11.38
N PHE A 143 -5.81 -6.29 10.72
CA PHE A 143 -5.76 -6.69 9.32
C PHE A 143 -4.48 -7.46 9.00
N CYS A 144 -4.44 -8.13 7.86
CA CYS A 144 -3.22 -8.67 7.28
C CYS A 144 -3.10 -8.26 5.82
N THR A 145 -1.88 -8.19 5.33
CA THR A 145 -1.57 -8.11 3.91
C THR A 145 -0.57 -9.20 3.54
N MET A 146 -0.69 -9.74 2.34
CA MET A 146 0.17 -10.82 1.86
C MET A 146 0.89 -10.41 0.58
N THR A 147 2.12 -10.89 0.45
CA THR A 147 2.84 -10.81 -0.82
C THR A 147 3.12 -12.22 -1.31
N PHE A 148 2.63 -12.51 -2.51
CA PHE A 148 2.85 -13.77 -3.20
C PHE A 148 4.04 -13.64 -4.15
N TYR A 149 4.78 -14.74 -4.33
CA TYR A 149 5.99 -14.76 -5.13
C TYR A 149 5.91 -15.84 -6.20
N GLY A 150 6.36 -15.54 -7.42
CA GLY A 150 6.33 -16.51 -8.52
C GLY A 150 6.64 -15.87 -9.86
N LYS A 151 6.14 -16.47 -10.95
CA LYS A 151 6.26 -15.93 -12.32
C LYS A 151 4.89 -15.41 -12.77
N CYS A 152 4.83 -14.18 -13.25
CA CYS A 152 3.61 -13.63 -13.82
C CYS A 152 3.27 -14.27 -15.18
N GLY A 153 2.01 -14.14 -15.60
CA GLY A 153 1.53 -14.74 -16.87
C GLY A 153 2.35 -14.33 -18.10
N ASN A 154 2.86 -13.09 -18.14
CA ASN A 154 3.69 -12.63 -19.24
C ASN A 154 5.06 -13.33 -19.26
N CYS A 155 5.63 -13.65 -18.10
CA CYS A 155 6.91 -14.36 -18.01
C CYS A 155 6.77 -15.86 -18.27
N ILE A 156 5.62 -16.45 -17.89
CA ILE A 156 5.34 -17.87 -18.23
C ILE A 156 5.21 -18.06 -19.74
N LYS A 157 4.55 -17.13 -20.44
CA LYS A 157 4.37 -17.23 -21.91
C LYS A 157 5.65 -17.00 -22.71
N LYS A 158 6.69 -16.43 -22.10
CA LYS A 158 8.00 -16.17 -22.75
C LYS A 158 9.04 -17.26 -22.44
N SER A 159 8.70 -18.20 -21.58
CA SER A 159 9.53 -19.37 -21.23
C SER A 159 9.16 -20.52 -22.11
#